data_475abced58f54617b305d8f47475e7c8
#
_entry.id   475abced58f54617b305d8f47475e7c8
#
_cell.length_a   1.000
_cell.length_b   1.000
_cell.length_c   1.000
_cell.angle_alpha   90.00
_cell.angle_beta   90.00
_cell.angle_gamma   90.00
#
_symmetry.space_group_name_H-M   'P 1'
#
loop_
_entity.id
_entity.type
_entity.pdbx_description
1 polymer ?
#
loop_
_entity_poly.entity_id
_entity_poly.type
_entity_poly.pdbx_seq_one_letter_code
_entity_poly.pdbx_strand_id
1 'polypeptide(L)'
;MGVAELEAFYSRVDFNVVSTSRFFPHITSFTDRGTGYEVKFRYEGYAEPISGGTKAVFIAETDNGRKIIVKFTGAYNEAAHTLLATQGLAPQLLSCDRSKLTGFTMIVMDYIDGEQLRHRYPRGYEIPTGVFEQVKNAIGLLHGNEFVFGDLRWPNILVTSTNWQDRVQLVDFDWCGKVDVAKYPADINVVDIEWPKGVVPGGLMRFEQDEEMLSRL
;
A
#
# COMPACT_ATOMS: atom_id res chain seq x y z
N MET A 1 9.51 40.05 11.35
CA MET A 1 8.07 40.11 11.62
C MET A 1 7.89 40.49 13.07
N GLY A 2 7.30 41.65 13.37
CA GLY A 2 7.11 42.11 14.74
C GLY A 2 5.89 41.45 15.38
N VAL A 3 5.77 41.49 16.71
CA VAL A 3 4.64 40.89 17.45
C VAL A 3 3.29 41.42 16.94
N ALA A 4 3.19 42.71 16.65
CA ALA A 4 1.97 43.35 16.12
C ALA A 4 1.57 42.83 14.72
N GLU A 5 2.52 42.41 13.86
CA GLU A 5 2.24 41.80 12.57
C GLU A 5 1.75 40.36 12.71
N LEU A 6 2.27 39.65 13.71
CA LEU A 6 1.78 38.31 14.08
C LEU A 6 0.37 38.36 14.65
N GLU A 7 0.09 39.28 15.55
CA GLU A 7 -1.25 39.50 16.12
C GLU A 7 -2.27 39.83 15.00
N ALA A 8 -1.89 40.75 14.08
CA ALA A 8 -2.73 41.12 12.93
C ALA A 8 -2.92 39.95 11.95
N PHE A 9 -1.93 39.07 11.81
CA PHE A 9 -2.06 37.85 11.00
C PHE A 9 -3.04 36.85 11.66
N TYR A 10 -2.85 36.54 12.94
CA TYR A 10 -3.69 35.57 13.65
C TYR A 10 -5.13 36.08 13.88
N SER A 11 -5.37 37.39 13.98
CA SER A 11 -6.72 37.93 14.07
C SER A 11 -7.54 37.81 12.76
N ARG A 12 -6.86 37.58 11.63
CA ARG A 12 -7.50 37.38 10.29
C ARG A 12 -7.64 35.93 9.90
N VAL A 13 -6.99 35.02 10.63
CA VAL A 13 -7.06 33.58 10.33
C VAL A 13 -8.30 33.02 11.00
N ASP A 14 -9.26 32.59 10.21
CA ASP A 14 -10.36 31.78 10.71
C ASP A 14 -9.86 30.36 10.98
N PHE A 15 -9.60 30.07 12.26
CA PHE A 15 -9.12 28.74 12.69
C PHE A 15 -10.18 27.64 12.51
N ASN A 16 -11.43 27.99 12.23
CA ASN A 16 -12.48 27.03 11.95
C ASN A 16 -12.49 26.58 10.48
N VAL A 17 -11.84 27.33 9.60
CA VAL A 17 -11.62 26.91 8.21
C VAL A 17 -10.31 26.12 8.14
N VAL A 18 -10.39 24.83 8.45
CA VAL A 18 -9.29 23.91 8.19
C VAL A 18 -9.18 23.74 6.68
N SER A 19 -8.23 24.45 6.05
CA SER A 19 -7.91 24.19 4.66
C SER A 19 -7.39 22.74 4.54
N THR A 20 -8.21 21.85 4.01
CA THR A 20 -7.87 20.43 3.80
C THR A 20 -6.62 20.27 2.94
N SER A 21 -6.26 21.27 2.12
CA SER A 21 -5.04 21.29 1.31
C SER A 21 -3.74 21.19 2.11
N ARG A 22 -3.76 21.52 3.41
CA ARG A 22 -2.58 21.38 4.30
C ARG A 22 -2.23 19.93 4.64
N PHE A 23 -3.15 19.01 4.45
CA PHE A 23 -2.99 17.61 4.80
C PHE A 23 -2.59 16.73 3.61
N PHE A 24 -2.50 17.29 2.41
CA PHE A 24 -2.17 16.56 1.20
C PHE A 24 -0.84 17.03 0.60
N PRO A 25 -0.09 16.12 -0.04
CA PRO A 25 1.09 16.49 -0.79
C PRO A 25 0.77 17.47 -1.93
N HIS A 26 1.76 18.29 -2.30
CA HIS A 26 1.60 19.25 -3.41
C HIS A 26 1.62 18.61 -4.81
N ILE A 27 1.99 17.33 -4.89
CA ILE A 27 2.06 16.58 -6.15
C ILE A 27 0.64 16.15 -6.52
N THR A 28 0.14 16.63 -7.66
CA THR A 28 -1.22 16.37 -8.16
C THR A 28 -1.23 15.84 -9.59
N SER A 29 -0.11 15.29 -10.06
CA SER A 29 -0.02 14.62 -11.36
C SER A 29 1.01 13.49 -11.34
N PHE A 30 0.82 12.53 -12.23
CA PHE A 30 1.77 11.44 -12.49
C PHE A 30 1.86 11.17 -14.00
N THR A 31 2.93 10.51 -14.42
CA THR A 31 3.03 9.97 -15.78
C THR A 31 2.51 8.54 -15.77
N ASP A 32 1.44 8.30 -16.53
CA ASP A 32 0.86 6.96 -16.68
C ASP A 32 1.81 6.06 -17.47
N ARG A 33 2.20 4.93 -16.90
CA ARG A 33 3.20 4.03 -17.48
C ARG A 33 2.73 3.30 -18.73
N GLY A 34 1.43 3.16 -18.92
CA GLY A 34 0.84 2.48 -20.09
C GLY A 34 0.77 3.40 -21.29
N THR A 35 0.46 4.67 -21.08
CA THR A 35 0.24 5.66 -22.14
C THR A 35 1.40 6.63 -22.33
N GLY A 36 2.21 6.84 -21.30
CA GLY A 36 3.28 7.85 -21.26
C GLY A 36 2.78 9.29 -21.09
N TYR A 37 1.47 9.49 -20.93
CA TYR A 37 0.90 10.82 -20.75
C TYR A 37 0.82 11.23 -19.29
N GLU A 38 0.90 12.55 -19.06
CA GLU A 38 0.65 13.13 -17.75
C GLU A 38 -0.85 13.07 -17.43
N VAL A 39 -1.17 12.55 -16.25
CA VAL A 39 -2.52 12.46 -15.70
C VAL A 39 -2.57 13.30 -14.43
N LYS A 40 -3.54 14.23 -14.36
CA LYS A 40 -3.80 15.05 -13.18
C LYS A 40 -4.84 14.38 -12.29
N PHE A 41 -4.73 14.64 -10.99
CA PHE A 41 -5.65 14.12 -10.00
C PHE A 41 -5.86 15.08 -8.82
N ARG A 42 -6.89 14.85 -8.07
CA ARG A 42 -7.21 15.55 -6.82
C ARG A 42 -7.32 14.55 -5.69
N TYR A 43 -6.70 14.85 -4.56
CA TYR A 43 -6.87 14.04 -3.34
C TYR A 43 -8.29 14.17 -2.80
N GLU A 44 -8.87 13.04 -2.38
CA GLU A 44 -10.19 12.97 -1.74
C GLU A 44 -10.07 12.74 -0.23
N GLY A 45 -9.03 11.97 0.19
CA GLY A 45 -8.84 11.63 1.60
C GLY A 45 -7.67 10.68 1.82
N TYR A 46 -7.54 10.22 3.04
CA TYR A 46 -6.61 9.13 3.39
C TYR A 46 -7.26 7.78 3.09
N ALA A 47 -6.48 6.82 2.61
CA ALA A 47 -6.97 5.47 2.34
C ALA A 47 -7.31 4.69 3.62
N GLU A 48 -6.67 5.05 4.75
CA GLU A 48 -7.00 4.54 6.08
C GLU A 48 -7.10 5.69 7.08
N PRO A 49 -7.97 5.57 8.12
CA PRO A 49 -8.04 6.58 9.16
C PRO A 49 -6.68 6.70 9.85
N ILE A 50 -6.25 7.93 10.10
CA ILE A 50 -4.98 8.26 10.76
C ILE A 50 -5.08 7.86 12.25
N SER A 51 -5.07 6.57 12.54
CA SER A 51 -4.88 6.07 13.89
C SER A 51 -3.42 5.65 14.07
N GLY A 52 -2.54 6.64 14.29
CA GLY A 52 -1.14 6.41 14.65
C GLY A 52 -0.22 5.92 13.53
N GLY A 53 -0.65 5.95 12.26
CA GLY A 53 0.13 5.46 11.14
C GLY A 53 0.98 6.52 10.45
N THR A 54 2.23 6.20 10.21
CA THR A 54 3.21 7.01 9.45
C THR A 54 3.06 6.83 7.93
N LYS A 55 2.06 6.09 7.46
CA LYS A 55 1.90 5.75 6.03
C LYS A 55 1.16 6.87 5.29
N ALA A 56 1.83 7.43 4.29
CA ALA A 56 1.26 8.43 3.39
C ALA A 56 0.53 7.73 2.22
N VAL A 57 -0.69 7.25 2.48
CA VAL A 57 -1.55 6.57 1.49
C VAL A 57 -2.86 7.33 1.35
N PHE A 58 -3.17 7.77 0.14
CA PHE A 58 -4.28 8.67 -0.16
C PHE A 58 -5.20 8.07 -1.22
N ILE A 59 -6.50 8.34 -1.07
CA ILE A 59 -7.48 8.17 -2.14
C ILE A 59 -7.48 9.46 -2.96
N ALA A 60 -7.47 9.32 -4.27
CA ALA A 60 -7.56 10.45 -5.19
C ALA A 60 -8.43 10.09 -6.39
N GLU A 61 -8.87 11.12 -7.11
CA GLU A 61 -9.63 10.99 -8.35
C GLU A 61 -8.93 11.75 -9.47
N THR A 62 -8.77 11.12 -10.61
CA THR A 62 -8.22 11.74 -11.82
C THR A 62 -9.25 12.62 -12.50
N ASP A 63 -8.83 13.53 -13.39
CA ASP A 63 -9.74 14.44 -14.11
C ASP A 63 -10.81 13.70 -14.93
N ASN A 64 -10.58 12.42 -15.29
CA ASN A 64 -11.55 11.58 -16.00
C ASN A 64 -12.43 10.71 -15.07
N GLY A 65 -12.40 10.97 -13.75
CA GLY A 65 -13.25 10.29 -12.77
C GLY A 65 -12.74 8.90 -12.32
N ARG A 66 -11.51 8.50 -12.67
CA ARG A 66 -10.93 7.24 -12.18
C ARG A 66 -10.45 7.41 -10.75
N LYS A 67 -10.90 6.55 -9.84
CA LYS A 67 -10.37 6.48 -8.48
C LYS A 67 -9.02 5.75 -8.46
N ILE A 68 -8.08 6.31 -7.73
CA ILE A 68 -6.71 5.82 -7.61
C ILE A 68 -6.24 5.89 -6.15
N ILE A 69 -5.24 5.08 -5.85
CA ILE A 69 -4.43 5.20 -4.64
C ILE A 69 -3.12 5.90 -5.00
N VAL A 70 -2.77 6.92 -4.21
CA VAL A 70 -1.46 7.58 -4.27
C VAL A 70 -0.73 7.31 -2.96
N LYS A 71 0.42 6.65 -3.03
CA LYS A 71 1.23 6.26 -1.88
C LYS A 71 2.63 6.85 -2.01
N PHE A 72 3.18 7.32 -0.88
CA PHE A 72 4.58 7.73 -0.78
C PHE A 72 5.31 6.82 0.20
N THR A 73 6.39 6.21 -0.25
CA THR A 73 7.15 5.23 0.54
C THR A 73 8.65 5.32 0.26
N GLY A 74 9.47 4.98 1.26
CA GLY A 74 10.94 4.96 1.12
C GLY A 74 11.46 3.73 0.34
N ALA A 75 10.68 2.66 0.30
CA ALA A 75 11.04 1.43 -0.41
C ALA A 75 9.80 0.85 -1.10
N TYR A 76 9.98 0.28 -2.29
CA TYR A 76 8.91 -0.37 -3.05
C TYR A 76 9.46 -1.32 -4.10
N ASN A 77 8.84 -2.49 -4.25
CA ASN A 77 9.19 -3.43 -5.30
C ASN A 77 8.21 -3.36 -6.47
N GLU A 78 8.54 -2.50 -7.44
CA GLU A 78 7.76 -2.31 -8.67
C GLU A 78 7.63 -3.59 -9.50
N ALA A 79 8.70 -4.40 -9.58
CA ALA A 79 8.72 -5.62 -10.39
C ALA A 79 7.75 -6.67 -9.83
N ALA A 80 7.78 -6.91 -8.52
CA ALA A 80 6.89 -7.83 -7.84
C ALA A 80 5.42 -7.39 -7.93
N HIS A 81 5.14 -6.08 -7.72
CA HIS A 81 3.80 -5.54 -7.91
C HIS A 81 3.30 -5.75 -9.33
N THR A 82 4.10 -5.39 -10.34
CA THR A 82 3.74 -5.55 -11.75
C THR A 82 3.47 -7.02 -12.10
N LEU A 83 4.29 -7.93 -11.59
CA LEU A 83 4.11 -9.38 -11.78
C LEU A 83 2.72 -9.83 -11.33
N LEU A 84 2.31 -9.48 -10.12
CA LEU A 84 0.99 -9.85 -9.61
C LEU A 84 -0.15 -9.08 -10.28
N ALA A 85 0.04 -7.80 -10.60
CA ALA A 85 -0.96 -6.99 -11.27
C ALA A 85 -1.32 -7.54 -12.67
N THR A 86 -0.35 -8.05 -13.42
CA THR A 86 -0.60 -8.71 -14.73
C THR A 86 -1.43 -9.98 -14.62
N GLN A 87 -1.47 -10.59 -13.45
CA GLN A 87 -2.28 -11.79 -13.14
C GLN A 87 -3.60 -11.46 -12.43
N GLY A 88 -3.89 -10.15 -12.23
CA GLY A 88 -5.07 -9.70 -11.49
C GLY A 88 -5.01 -9.97 -9.97
N LEU A 89 -3.82 -10.27 -9.43
CA LEU A 89 -3.56 -10.58 -8.03
C LEU A 89 -2.99 -9.38 -7.25
N ALA A 90 -2.91 -8.22 -7.88
CA ALA A 90 -2.63 -6.91 -7.27
C ALA A 90 -3.34 -5.82 -8.06
N PRO A 91 -3.56 -4.62 -7.49
CA PRO A 91 -4.08 -3.48 -8.23
C PRO A 91 -3.21 -3.14 -9.44
N GLN A 92 -3.81 -2.62 -10.52
CA GLN A 92 -3.02 -2.16 -11.67
C GLN A 92 -2.09 -1.03 -11.25
N LEU A 93 -0.79 -1.20 -11.46
CA LEU A 93 0.22 -0.17 -11.18
C LEU A 93 0.23 0.85 -12.33
N LEU A 94 -0.08 2.11 -12.03
CA LEU A 94 -0.19 3.19 -13.01
C LEU A 94 1.10 4.02 -13.09
N SER A 95 1.79 4.20 -11.96
CA SER A 95 3.07 4.91 -11.91
C SER A 95 3.90 4.45 -10.71
N CYS A 96 5.23 4.47 -10.87
CA CYS A 96 6.21 4.30 -9.82
C CYS A 96 7.34 5.31 -10.06
N ASP A 97 7.29 6.45 -9.40
CA ASP A 97 8.15 7.60 -9.70
C ASP A 97 9.01 7.98 -8.47
N ARG A 98 10.32 7.89 -8.63
CA ARG A 98 11.33 8.24 -7.62
C ARG A 98 11.85 9.68 -7.77
N SER A 99 11.45 10.38 -8.83
CA SER A 99 11.97 11.70 -9.17
C SER A 99 11.20 12.84 -8.49
N LYS A 100 9.96 12.61 -8.08
CA LYS A 100 9.06 13.64 -7.56
C LYS A 100 9.45 14.13 -6.16
N LEU A 101 9.98 13.25 -5.31
CA LEU A 101 10.36 13.57 -3.93
C LEU A 101 11.68 12.90 -3.57
N THR A 102 12.61 13.66 -3.03
CA THR A 102 13.89 13.12 -2.54
C THR A 102 13.63 12.15 -1.37
N GLY A 103 14.16 10.94 -1.49
CA GLY A 103 14.05 9.89 -0.47
C GLY A 103 12.73 9.12 -0.46
N PHE A 104 11.76 9.48 -1.30
CA PHE A 104 10.49 8.77 -1.41
C PHE A 104 10.16 8.42 -2.85
N THR A 105 9.47 7.29 -3.00
CA THR A 105 8.87 6.85 -4.26
C THR A 105 7.39 7.18 -4.23
N MET A 106 6.87 7.84 -5.25
CA MET A 106 5.44 8.02 -5.45
C MET A 106 4.91 6.83 -6.25
N ILE A 107 3.99 6.10 -5.63
CA ILE A 107 3.29 4.96 -6.24
C ILE A 107 1.87 5.39 -6.55
N VAL A 108 1.43 5.15 -7.77
CA VAL A 108 0.03 5.33 -8.17
C VAL A 108 -0.50 4.01 -8.70
N MET A 109 -1.63 3.57 -8.15
CA MET A 109 -2.29 2.32 -8.53
C MET A 109 -3.80 2.50 -8.54
N ASP A 110 -4.52 1.56 -9.14
CA ASP A 110 -5.97 1.54 -9.08
C ASP A 110 -6.48 1.47 -7.64
N TYR A 111 -7.54 2.22 -7.39
CA TYR A 111 -8.34 2.02 -6.19
C TYR A 111 -9.15 0.73 -6.33
N ILE A 112 -9.07 -0.13 -5.33
CA ILE A 112 -9.85 -1.36 -5.27
C ILE A 112 -10.98 -1.16 -4.27
N ASP A 113 -12.21 -1.22 -4.75
CA ASP A 113 -13.40 -1.21 -3.90
C ASP A 113 -13.59 -2.61 -3.30
N GLY A 114 -12.80 -2.90 -2.29
CA GLY A 114 -12.72 -4.19 -1.61
C GLY A 114 -12.53 -4.04 -0.12
N GLU A 115 -12.74 -5.14 0.59
CA GLU A 115 -12.54 -5.23 2.02
C GLU A 115 -11.20 -5.90 2.34
N GLN A 116 -10.55 -5.50 3.42
CA GLN A 116 -9.42 -6.26 3.95
C GLN A 116 -9.89 -7.66 4.34
N LEU A 117 -9.07 -8.68 4.10
CA LEU A 117 -9.39 -10.08 4.39
C LEU A 117 -9.92 -10.25 5.82
N ARG A 118 -9.34 -9.54 6.80
CA ARG A 118 -9.75 -9.53 8.20
C ARG A 118 -11.18 -9.00 8.42
N HIS A 119 -11.62 -8.02 7.64
CA HIS A 119 -12.97 -7.48 7.74
C HIS A 119 -13.97 -8.40 7.07
N ARG A 120 -13.58 -8.97 5.92
CA ARG A 120 -14.41 -9.91 5.15
C ARG A 120 -14.60 -11.24 5.89
N TYR A 121 -13.51 -11.75 6.50
CA TYR A 121 -13.50 -13.01 7.27
C TYR A 121 -12.90 -12.74 8.66
N PRO A 122 -13.72 -12.33 9.65
CA PRO A 122 -13.26 -12.09 11.01
C PRO A 122 -12.66 -13.35 11.66
N ARG A 123 -11.84 -13.15 12.69
CA ARG A 123 -11.24 -14.28 13.44
C ARG A 123 -12.32 -15.27 13.90
N GLY A 124 -12.09 -16.56 13.66
CA GLY A 124 -13.03 -17.65 13.96
C GLY A 124 -13.94 -18.06 12.80
N TYR A 125 -13.87 -17.33 11.68
CA TYR A 125 -14.50 -17.77 10.43
C TYR A 125 -13.44 -18.41 9.53
N GLU A 126 -13.81 -19.50 8.87
CA GLU A 126 -12.93 -20.14 7.87
C GLU A 126 -12.84 -19.26 6.61
N ILE A 127 -11.63 -19.08 6.11
CA ILE A 127 -11.41 -18.47 4.80
C ILE A 127 -11.84 -19.49 3.74
N PRO A 128 -12.72 -19.13 2.79
CA PRO A 128 -13.10 -20.04 1.71
C PRO A 128 -11.87 -20.55 0.94
N THR A 129 -11.85 -21.84 0.63
CA THR A 129 -10.71 -22.48 -0.07
C THR A 129 -10.32 -21.72 -1.33
N GLY A 130 -11.29 -21.21 -2.11
CA GLY A 130 -11.02 -20.44 -3.31
C GLY A 130 -10.31 -19.09 -3.07
N VAL A 131 -10.53 -18.46 -1.90
CA VAL A 131 -9.82 -17.24 -1.48
C VAL A 131 -8.40 -17.60 -1.06
N PHE A 132 -8.24 -18.61 -0.22
CA PHE A 132 -6.94 -19.10 0.25
C PHE A 132 -6.04 -19.53 -0.92
N GLU A 133 -6.55 -20.29 -1.89
CA GLU A 133 -5.79 -20.74 -3.06
C GLU A 133 -5.33 -19.56 -3.95
N GLN A 134 -6.08 -18.46 -4.01
CA GLN A 134 -5.65 -17.26 -4.73
C GLN A 134 -4.47 -16.58 -4.02
N VAL A 135 -4.50 -16.47 -2.68
CA VAL A 135 -3.36 -15.95 -1.90
C VAL A 135 -2.13 -16.84 -2.10
N LYS A 136 -2.31 -18.14 -1.96
CA LYS A 136 -1.24 -19.13 -2.18
C LYS A 136 -0.64 -19.05 -3.58
N ASN A 137 -1.48 -18.88 -4.60
CA ASN A 137 -1.02 -18.68 -5.99
C ASN A 137 -0.20 -17.39 -6.14
N ALA A 138 -0.64 -16.28 -5.51
CA ALA A 138 0.10 -15.01 -5.54
C ALA A 138 1.50 -15.17 -4.93
N ILE A 139 1.61 -15.83 -3.77
CA ILE A 139 2.89 -16.11 -3.12
C ILE A 139 3.73 -17.06 -3.97
N GLY A 140 3.14 -18.11 -4.54
CA GLY A 140 3.85 -19.04 -5.43
C GLY A 140 4.42 -18.36 -6.68
N LEU A 141 3.71 -17.38 -7.25
CA LEU A 141 4.21 -16.58 -8.38
C LEU A 141 5.39 -15.70 -7.97
N LEU A 142 5.33 -15.08 -6.80
CA LEU A 142 6.44 -14.29 -6.27
C LEU A 142 7.67 -15.18 -6.03
N HIS A 143 7.51 -16.30 -5.33
CA HIS A 143 8.59 -17.24 -5.06
C HIS A 143 9.20 -17.81 -6.34
N GLY A 144 8.40 -18.16 -7.34
CA GLY A 144 8.86 -18.61 -8.66
C GLY A 144 9.69 -17.57 -9.42
N ASN A 145 9.60 -16.29 -9.02
CA ASN A 145 10.41 -15.18 -9.55
C ASN A 145 11.43 -14.66 -8.53
N GLU A 146 11.76 -15.45 -7.51
CA GLU A 146 12.75 -15.17 -6.46
C GLU A 146 12.40 -13.94 -5.59
N PHE A 147 11.13 -13.59 -5.46
CA PHE A 147 10.67 -12.56 -4.55
C PHE A 147 10.05 -13.16 -3.29
N VAL A 148 10.36 -12.56 -2.13
CA VAL A 148 9.66 -12.77 -0.86
C VAL A 148 8.73 -11.58 -0.66
N PHE A 149 7.47 -11.81 -0.30
CA PHE A 149 6.52 -10.73 -0.03
C PHE A 149 6.85 -10.04 1.28
N GLY A 150 7.13 -10.82 2.32
CA GLY A 150 7.67 -10.40 3.61
C GLY A 150 6.66 -9.79 4.58
N ASP A 151 5.49 -9.37 4.14
CA ASP A 151 4.43 -8.81 4.99
C ASP A 151 3.06 -9.41 4.65
N LEU A 152 2.98 -10.75 4.56
CA LEU A 152 1.74 -11.45 4.24
C LEU A 152 0.80 -11.50 5.46
N ARG A 153 0.16 -10.38 5.74
CA ARG A 153 -0.80 -10.23 6.83
C ARG A 153 -2.16 -9.83 6.31
N TRP A 154 -3.19 -10.11 7.09
CA TRP A 154 -4.59 -9.83 6.77
C TRP A 154 -4.87 -8.41 6.23
N PRO A 155 -4.25 -7.32 6.73
CA PRO A 155 -4.48 -5.97 6.20
C PRO A 155 -3.96 -5.76 4.78
N ASN A 156 -2.99 -6.57 4.34
CA ASN A 156 -2.34 -6.46 3.04
C ASN A 156 -2.99 -7.35 1.96
N ILE A 157 -4.13 -7.96 2.29
CA ILE A 157 -4.93 -8.81 1.39
C ILE A 157 -6.31 -8.18 1.25
N LEU A 158 -6.63 -7.68 0.06
CA LEU A 158 -7.95 -7.15 -0.28
C LEU A 158 -8.79 -8.23 -0.95
N VAL A 159 -10.06 -8.27 -0.61
CA VAL A 159 -11.05 -9.15 -1.22
C VAL A 159 -12.14 -8.31 -1.85
N THR A 160 -12.39 -8.52 -3.13
CA THR A 160 -13.52 -7.95 -3.87
C THR A 160 -14.48 -9.05 -4.25
N SER A 161 -15.76 -8.75 -4.36
CA SER A 161 -16.77 -9.71 -4.84
C SER A 161 -17.36 -9.24 -6.17
N THR A 162 -17.21 -10.04 -7.20
CA THR A 162 -17.81 -9.79 -8.51
C THR A 162 -18.55 -11.05 -8.95
N ASN A 163 -19.85 -10.91 -9.25
CA ASN A 163 -20.68 -12.03 -9.67
C ASN A 163 -20.63 -13.23 -8.70
N TRP A 164 -20.70 -12.97 -7.40
CA TRP A 164 -20.63 -13.98 -6.32
C TRP A 164 -19.30 -14.76 -6.26
N GLN A 165 -18.26 -14.25 -6.90
CA GLN A 165 -16.91 -14.77 -6.80
C GLN A 165 -16.00 -13.77 -6.10
N ASP A 166 -15.35 -14.24 -5.04
CA ASP A 166 -14.33 -13.44 -4.35
C ASP A 166 -13.02 -13.47 -5.12
N ARG A 167 -12.43 -12.27 -5.28
CA ARG A 167 -11.14 -12.05 -5.91
C ARG A 167 -10.19 -11.46 -4.90
N VAL A 168 -8.97 -11.98 -4.88
CA VAL A 168 -7.90 -11.53 -3.97
C VAL A 168 -6.93 -10.65 -4.71
N GLN A 169 -6.51 -9.56 -4.05
CA GLN A 169 -5.41 -8.71 -4.49
C GLN A 169 -4.49 -8.39 -3.32
N LEU A 170 -3.19 -8.65 -3.50
CA LEU A 170 -2.17 -8.25 -2.54
C LEU A 170 -1.82 -6.77 -2.73
N VAL A 171 -1.64 -6.07 -1.63
CA VAL A 171 -1.22 -4.67 -1.56
C VAL A 171 -0.03 -4.52 -0.63
N ASP A 172 0.66 -3.36 -0.71
CA ASP A 172 1.78 -3.05 0.19
C ASP A 172 3.08 -3.85 -0.10
N PHE A 173 3.67 -3.58 -1.28
CA PHE A 173 4.94 -4.20 -1.71
C PHE A 173 6.20 -3.48 -1.17
N ASP A 174 6.08 -2.75 -0.05
CA ASP A 174 7.17 -1.95 0.52
C ASP A 174 8.35 -2.82 1.00
N TRP A 175 8.03 -3.98 1.54
CA TRP A 175 9.05 -4.92 2.03
C TRP A 175 9.43 -5.96 1.01
N CYS A 176 8.58 -6.21 0.01
CA CYS A 176 8.81 -7.23 -0.98
C CYS A 176 10.19 -7.09 -1.65
N GLY A 177 10.95 -8.17 -1.74
CA GLY A 177 12.29 -8.11 -2.31
C GLY A 177 12.87 -9.48 -2.66
N LYS A 178 14.08 -9.50 -3.21
CA LYS A 178 14.75 -10.75 -3.60
C LYS A 178 15.10 -11.60 -2.38
N VAL A 179 14.83 -12.89 -2.50
CA VAL A 179 15.18 -13.91 -1.48
C VAL A 179 16.66 -13.84 -1.13
N ASP A 180 17.00 -13.99 0.13
CA ASP A 180 18.38 -13.97 0.67
C ASP A 180 19.18 -12.67 0.38
N VAL A 181 18.52 -11.62 -0.15
CA VAL A 181 19.11 -10.30 -0.42
C VAL A 181 18.33 -9.21 0.33
N ALA A 182 17.02 -9.19 0.18
CA ALA A 182 16.17 -8.23 0.87
C ALA A 182 16.18 -8.48 2.38
N LYS A 183 15.96 -7.39 3.14
CA LYS A 183 15.97 -7.42 4.60
C LYS A 183 14.71 -6.80 5.14
N TYR A 184 14.24 -7.32 6.25
CA TYR A 184 13.19 -6.68 7.03
C TYR A 184 13.62 -5.29 7.50
N PRO A 185 12.69 -4.34 7.65
CA PRO A 185 12.99 -3.04 8.25
C PRO A 185 13.63 -3.19 9.63
N ALA A 186 14.51 -2.24 9.97
CA ALA A 186 15.17 -2.24 11.28
C ALA A 186 14.20 -1.89 12.43
N ASP A 187 13.10 -1.21 12.10
CA ASP A 187 12.04 -0.77 13.00
C ASP A 187 10.78 -1.63 12.95
N ILE A 188 10.90 -2.88 12.46
CA ILE A 188 9.78 -3.83 12.43
C ILE A 188 9.17 -4.01 13.82
N ASN A 189 7.85 -3.91 13.92
CA ASN A 189 7.14 -4.10 15.18
C ASN A 189 7.16 -5.58 15.60
N VAL A 190 8.03 -5.92 16.53
CA VAL A 190 8.15 -7.28 17.11
C VAL A 190 7.43 -7.44 18.45
N VAL A 191 6.72 -6.39 18.91
CA VAL A 191 6.02 -6.39 20.19
C VAL A 191 4.56 -6.82 20.00
N ASP A 192 3.87 -6.18 19.04
CA ASP A 192 2.43 -6.40 18.85
C ASP A 192 2.12 -7.41 17.73
N ILE A 193 3.13 -7.80 16.95
CA ILE A 193 2.97 -8.72 15.82
C ILE A 193 3.81 -9.96 16.04
N GLU A 194 3.15 -11.11 16.03
CA GLU A 194 3.81 -12.41 16.07
C GLU A 194 4.33 -12.77 14.68
N TRP A 195 5.61 -12.58 14.47
CA TRP A 195 6.28 -12.89 13.22
C TRP A 195 6.69 -14.36 13.12
N PRO A 196 6.88 -14.89 11.89
CA PRO A 196 7.47 -16.20 11.65
C PRO A 196 8.87 -16.34 12.28
N LYS A 197 9.26 -17.59 12.49
CA LYS A 197 10.61 -17.89 12.99
C LYS A 197 11.66 -17.31 12.06
N GLY A 198 12.62 -16.59 12.63
CA GLY A 198 13.76 -16.00 11.88
C GLY A 198 13.48 -14.59 11.35
N VAL A 199 12.25 -14.07 11.46
CA VAL A 199 11.96 -12.65 11.19
C VAL A 199 12.49 -11.84 12.36
N VAL A 200 13.51 -11.02 12.09
CA VAL A 200 14.12 -10.11 13.06
C VAL A 200 14.43 -8.76 12.38
N PRO A 201 14.54 -7.65 13.14
CA PRO A 201 14.95 -6.37 12.58
C PRO A 201 16.24 -6.47 11.76
N GLY A 202 16.21 -6.05 10.49
CA GLY A 202 17.35 -6.12 9.57
C GLY A 202 17.72 -7.54 9.10
N GLY A 203 16.93 -8.57 9.48
CA GLY A 203 17.14 -9.95 9.06
C GLY A 203 16.86 -10.19 7.58
N LEU A 204 17.47 -11.22 7.01
CA LEU A 204 17.24 -11.62 5.61
C LEU A 204 15.82 -12.19 5.42
N MET A 205 15.22 -11.88 4.29
CA MET A 205 13.92 -12.39 3.90
C MET A 205 14.05 -13.71 3.14
N ARG A 206 13.21 -14.69 3.50
CA ARG A 206 13.22 -16.04 2.96
C ARG A 206 11.81 -16.54 2.67
N PHE A 207 11.68 -17.50 1.77
CA PHE A 207 10.40 -18.07 1.36
C PHE A 207 9.63 -18.71 2.53
N GLU A 208 10.33 -19.39 3.43
CA GLU A 208 9.74 -20.09 4.57
C GLU A 208 8.94 -19.13 5.49
N GLN A 209 9.31 -17.85 5.50
CA GLN A 209 8.61 -16.84 6.28
C GLN A 209 7.25 -16.48 5.68
N ASP A 210 7.17 -16.34 4.35
CA ASP A 210 5.88 -16.17 3.66
C ASP A 210 5.00 -17.44 3.79
N GLU A 211 5.60 -18.63 3.68
CA GLU A 211 4.89 -19.91 3.83
C GLU A 211 4.30 -20.06 5.23
N GLU A 212 5.06 -19.68 6.27
CA GLU A 212 4.56 -19.69 7.64
C GLU A 212 3.46 -18.64 7.85
N MET A 213 3.59 -17.41 7.29
CA MET A 213 2.51 -16.41 7.33
C MET A 213 1.26 -16.91 6.60
N LEU A 214 1.41 -17.54 5.43
CA LEU A 214 0.31 -18.13 4.68
C LEU A 214 -0.43 -19.19 5.49
N SER A 215 0.30 -20.02 6.24
CA SER A 215 -0.30 -21.08 7.09
C SER A 215 -1.10 -20.54 8.27
N ARG A 216 -0.94 -19.26 8.62
CA ARG A 216 -1.61 -18.59 9.73
C ARG A 216 -2.85 -17.78 9.30
N LEU A 217 -3.13 -17.71 7.99
CA LEU A 217 -4.35 -17.10 7.47
C LEU A 217 -5.56 -17.99 7.73
#